data_3f7cfc3d2b374cf5fe04355bd8635362
#
_entry.id   3f7cfc3d2b374cf5fe04355bd8635362
#
_cell.length_a   1.000
_cell.length_b   1.000
_cell.length_c   1.000
_cell.angle_alpha   90.00
_cell.angle_beta   90.00
_cell.angle_gamma   90.00
#
_symmetry.space_group_name_H-M   'P 1'
#
loop_
_entity.id
_entity.type
_entity.pdbx_description
1 polymer ?
#
loop_
_entity_poly.entity_id
_entity_poly.type
_entity_poly.pdbx_seq_one_letter_code
_entity_poly.pdbx_strand_id
1 'polypeptide(L)'
;MGQKVNPHGLRVGVIKDWDSKWYAEKDFADYLVEDHKIRKFLKNKLYSAGVSKIEIERASDRVKIIVYTAKPGVVIGKGGSEIEKVKAELQKMTDKKVIVDIKEVKRPDKDAQLVAENIAQQLENRISFRRAMKSCMSRTMKSGALGVKTSVSGRLGGADMARTEFYSEGTIPLQTLRADIDYGFAEADTTYGKVGVKVWIYKGEVLPKKAVEGSDK
;
A
#
# COMPACT_ATOMS: atom_id res chain seq x y z
N MET A 1 -0.61 27.13 6.28
CA MET A 1 0.02 26.04 5.47
C MET A 1 -1.07 25.35 4.67
N GLY A 2 -0.86 25.10 3.36
CA GLY A 2 -1.85 24.47 2.50
C GLY A 2 -2.09 23.00 2.81
N GLN A 3 -3.26 22.49 2.40
CA GLN A 3 -3.64 21.09 2.47
C GLN A 3 -2.67 20.22 1.64
N LYS A 4 -2.27 19.09 2.17
CA LYS A 4 -1.41 18.14 1.45
C LYS A 4 -2.27 17.11 0.73
N VAL A 5 -2.05 16.96 -0.57
CA VAL A 5 -2.72 15.96 -1.41
C VAL A 5 -2.03 14.60 -1.29
N ASN A 6 -2.78 13.50 -1.46
CA ASN A 6 -2.21 12.17 -1.53
C ASN A 6 -1.23 12.07 -2.72
N PRO A 7 0.04 11.69 -2.51
CA PRO A 7 1.04 11.62 -3.56
C PRO A 7 0.70 10.67 -4.70
N HIS A 8 -0.02 9.58 -4.40
CA HIS A 8 -0.49 8.64 -5.41
C HIS A 8 -1.53 9.29 -6.32
N GLY A 9 -2.57 9.92 -5.74
CA GLY A 9 -3.62 10.60 -6.49
C GLY A 9 -3.09 11.74 -7.37
N LEU A 10 -2.08 12.49 -6.89
CA LEU A 10 -1.45 13.55 -7.68
C LEU A 10 -0.73 13.04 -8.94
N ARG A 11 -0.29 11.77 -8.93
CA ARG A 11 0.52 11.13 -10.00
C ARG A 11 -0.26 10.16 -10.88
N VAL A 12 -1.54 9.95 -10.60
CA VAL A 12 -2.41 9.14 -11.46
C VAL A 12 -2.50 9.76 -12.85
N GLY A 13 -2.34 8.94 -13.87
CA GLY A 13 -2.29 9.38 -15.28
C GLY A 13 -0.95 9.96 -15.74
N VAL A 14 0.02 10.17 -14.84
CA VAL A 14 1.38 10.62 -15.17
C VAL A 14 2.37 9.46 -15.05
N ILE A 15 2.57 8.92 -13.85
CA ILE A 15 3.48 7.80 -13.57
C ILE A 15 2.83 6.66 -12.79
N LYS A 16 1.64 6.87 -12.23
CA LYS A 16 0.86 5.87 -11.50
C LYS A 16 -0.41 5.56 -12.26
N ASP A 17 -0.91 4.36 -12.04
CA ASP A 17 -2.17 3.87 -12.60
C ASP A 17 -3.16 3.58 -11.46
N TRP A 18 -4.43 3.36 -11.83
CA TRP A 18 -5.50 3.00 -10.92
C TRP A 18 -5.31 1.58 -10.36
N ASP A 19 -5.76 1.38 -9.12
CA ASP A 19 -5.79 0.03 -8.52
C ASP A 19 -7.01 -0.78 -8.98
N SER A 20 -8.08 -0.11 -9.44
CA SER A 20 -9.22 -0.72 -10.11
C SER A 20 -9.15 -0.43 -11.58
N LYS A 21 -9.00 -1.48 -12.42
CA LYS A 21 -8.82 -1.39 -13.88
C LYS A 21 -10.06 -1.93 -14.58
N TRP A 22 -11.10 -1.12 -14.65
CA TRP A 22 -12.35 -1.43 -15.34
C TRP A 22 -13.11 -0.15 -15.68
N TYR A 23 -14.03 -0.28 -16.60
CA TYR A 23 -14.96 0.78 -17.01
C TYR A 23 -16.40 0.25 -16.91
N ALA A 24 -17.31 1.06 -16.40
CA ALA A 24 -18.74 0.79 -16.38
C ALA A 24 -19.53 2.11 -16.42
N GLU A 25 -20.69 2.10 -17.08
CA GLU A 25 -21.59 3.26 -17.14
C GLU A 25 -22.71 3.12 -16.11
N LYS A 26 -23.52 2.06 -16.20
CA LYS A 26 -24.72 1.84 -15.34
C LYS A 26 -24.36 1.22 -14.01
N ASP A 27 -23.48 0.20 -14.00
CA ASP A 27 -23.17 -0.61 -12.82
C ASP A 27 -21.96 -0.09 -12.02
N PHE A 28 -21.57 1.18 -12.27
CA PHE A 28 -20.37 1.77 -11.64
C PHE A 28 -20.43 1.76 -10.12
N ALA A 29 -21.58 2.14 -9.54
CA ALA A 29 -21.77 2.21 -8.10
C ALA A 29 -21.66 0.82 -7.45
N ASP A 30 -22.28 -0.19 -8.05
CA ASP A 30 -22.30 -1.55 -7.53
C ASP A 30 -20.91 -2.18 -7.57
N TYR A 31 -20.18 -2.01 -8.67
CA TYR A 31 -18.80 -2.48 -8.79
C TYR A 31 -17.84 -1.80 -7.82
N LEU A 32 -18.03 -0.50 -7.57
CA LEU A 32 -17.22 0.22 -6.59
C LEU A 32 -17.42 -0.29 -5.16
N VAL A 33 -18.70 -0.52 -4.78
CA VAL A 33 -19.04 -1.07 -3.46
C VAL A 33 -18.52 -2.50 -3.31
N GLU A 34 -18.64 -3.31 -4.35
CA GLU A 34 -18.12 -4.68 -4.38
C GLU A 34 -16.58 -4.70 -4.24
N ASP A 35 -15.86 -3.87 -5.02
CA ASP A 35 -14.41 -3.72 -4.93
C ASP A 35 -13.96 -3.30 -3.52
N HIS A 36 -14.69 -2.38 -2.89
CA HIS A 36 -14.38 -1.96 -1.52
C HIS A 36 -14.54 -3.12 -0.52
N LYS A 37 -15.63 -3.89 -0.64
CA LYS A 37 -15.87 -5.07 0.21
C LYS A 37 -14.76 -6.13 0.03
N ILE A 38 -14.40 -6.42 -1.22
CA ILE A 38 -13.32 -7.36 -1.57
C ILE A 38 -11.98 -6.92 -0.95
N ARG A 39 -11.60 -5.65 -1.12
CA ARG A 39 -10.35 -5.12 -0.55
C ARG A 39 -10.32 -5.20 0.97
N LYS A 40 -11.41 -4.79 1.61
CA LYS A 40 -11.53 -4.83 3.08
C LYS A 40 -11.44 -6.27 3.61
N PHE A 41 -12.13 -7.20 2.96
CA PHE A 41 -12.11 -8.62 3.32
C PHE A 41 -10.69 -9.21 3.19
N LEU A 42 -10.06 -9.03 2.03
CA LEU A 42 -8.71 -9.55 1.77
C LEU A 42 -7.67 -8.93 2.71
N LYS A 43 -7.74 -7.61 2.97
CA LYS A 43 -6.80 -6.94 3.87
C LYS A 43 -6.90 -7.49 5.28
N ASN A 44 -8.11 -7.70 5.79
CA ASN A 44 -8.32 -8.26 7.13
C ASN A 44 -7.85 -9.72 7.23
N LYS A 45 -8.22 -10.54 6.25
CA LYS A 45 -7.89 -11.98 6.27
C LYS A 45 -6.40 -12.25 6.08
N LEU A 46 -5.74 -11.46 5.24
CA LEU A 46 -4.33 -11.63 4.88
C LEU A 46 -3.40 -10.64 5.56
N TYR A 47 -3.82 -10.01 6.65
CA TYR A 47 -3.02 -8.99 7.35
C TYR A 47 -1.64 -9.52 7.76
N SER A 48 -1.56 -10.76 8.26
CA SER A 48 -0.31 -11.42 8.68
C SER A 48 0.67 -11.70 7.53
N ALA A 49 0.17 -11.76 6.29
CA ALA A 49 0.97 -11.97 5.10
C ALA A 49 1.65 -10.69 4.58
N GLY A 50 1.26 -9.51 5.11
CA GLY A 50 1.78 -8.22 4.67
C GLY A 50 1.32 -7.88 3.25
N VAL A 51 0.05 -7.52 3.10
CA VAL A 51 -0.52 -7.10 1.82
C VAL A 51 -0.21 -5.62 1.56
N SER A 52 0.53 -5.34 0.49
CA SER A 52 0.89 -4.00 0.05
C SER A 52 -0.28 -3.32 -0.65
N LYS A 53 -0.72 -3.86 -1.78
CA LYS A 53 -1.85 -3.36 -2.56
C LYS A 53 -2.65 -4.50 -3.19
N ILE A 54 -3.88 -4.20 -3.58
CA ILE A 54 -4.80 -5.11 -4.25
C ILE A 54 -5.29 -4.42 -5.52
N GLU A 55 -4.94 -4.96 -6.68
CA GLU A 55 -5.45 -4.51 -7.97
C GLU A 55 -6.62 -5.39 -8.38
N ILE A 56 -7.65 -4.78 -8.96
CA ILE A 56 -8.87 -5.47 -9.42
C ILE A 56 -9.08 -5.14 -10.90
N GLU A 57 -9.07 -6.16 -11.73
CA GLU A 57 -9.37 -6.08 -13.15
C GLU A 57 -10.73 -6.77 -13.39
N ARG A 58 -11.67 -6.07 -14.03
CA ARG A 58 -12.98 -6.64 -14.36
C ARG A 58 -13.12 -6.81 -15.87
N ALA A 59 -13.57 -7.98 -16.26
CA ALA A 59 -14.06 -8.30 -17.60
C ALA A 59 -15.55 -8.64 -17.51
N SER A 60 -16.20 -8.87 -18.66
CA SER A 60 -17.64 -9.18 -18.69
C SER A 60 -18.04 -10.30 -17.74
N ASP A 61 -17.31 -11.43 -17.74
CA ASP A 61 -17.70 -12.65 -17.03
C ASP A 61 -16.79 -13.00 -15.84
N ARG A 62 -15.71 -12.23 -15.61
CA ARG A 62 -14.71 -12.56 -14.60
C ARG A 62 -14.17 -11.34 -13.90
N VAL A 63 -13.80 -11.54 -12.63
CA VAL A 63 -13.08 -10.57 -11.79
C VAL A 63 -11.72 -11.15 -11.47
N LYS A 64 -10.66 -10.49 -11.90
CA LYS A 64 -9.29 -10.87 -11.60
C LYS A 64 -8.77 -9.97 -10.49
N ILE A 65 -8.34 -10.58 -9.39
CA ILE A 65 -7.82 -9.90 -8.21
C ILE A 65 -6.34 -10.22 -8.10
N ILE A 66 -5.50 -9.19 -8.13
CA ILE A 66 -4.06 -9.32 -8.03
C ILE A 66 -3.64 -8.80 -6.65
N VAL A 67 -3.14 -9.70 -5.80
CA VAL A 67 -2.70 -9.38 -4.44
C VAL A 67 -1.19 -9.29 -4.39
N TYR A 68 -0.68 -8.11 -4.03
CA TYR A 68 0.75 -7.89 -3.80
C TYR A 68 1.07 -8.11 -2.33
N THR A 69 1.90 -9.10 -2.03
CA THR A 69 2.22 -9.51 -0.65
C THR A 69 3.72 -9.69 -0.43
N ALA A 70 4.17 -9.43 0.81
CA ALA A 70 5.55 -9.69 1.22
C ALA A 70 5.82 -11.18 1.47
N LYS A 71 4.78 -11.96 1.83
CA LYS A 71 4.91 -13.37 2.19
C LYS A 71 3.93 -14.23 1.38
N PRO A 72 4.21 -14.51 0.10
CA PRO A 72 3.30 -15.26 -0.77
C PRO A 72 3.00 -16.67 -0.25
N GLY A 73 3.96 -17.33 0.40
CA GLY A 73 3.77 -18.66 0.96
C GLY A 73 2.67 -18.74 2.03
N VAL A 74 2.47 -17.67 2.80
CA VAL A 74 1.38 -17.62 3.81
C VAL A 74 0.01 -17.52 3.13
N VAL A 75 -0.08 -16.78 2.02
CA VAL A 75 -1.33 -16.61 1.26
C VAL A 75 -1.70 -17.88 0.51
N ILE A 76 -0.71 -18.54 -0.09
CA ILE A 76 -0.93 -19.79 -0.85
C ILE A 76 -1.28 -20.94 0.11
N GLY A 77 -0.58 -21.04 1.24
CA GLY A 77 -0.73 -22.12 2.19
C GLY A 77 -0.12 -23.44 1.70
N LYS A 78 -0.24 -24.49 2.50
CA LYS A 78 0.25 -25.83 2.15
C LYS A 78 -0.56 -26.40 0.98
N GLY A 79 0.11 -26.66 -0.15
CA GLY A 79 -0.54 -27.22 -1.34
C GLY A 79 -1.64 -26.34 -1.97
N GLY A 80 -1.66 -25.04 -1.68
CA GLY A 80 -2.68 -24.13 -2.23
C GLY A 80 -4.02 -24.11 -1.46
N SER A 81 -4.10 -24.77 -0.31
CA SER A 81 -5.37 -24.88 0.44
C SER A 81 -5.94 -23.56 0.92
N GLU A 82 -5.07 -22.61 1.31
CA GLU A 82 -5.56 -21.32 1.82
C GLU A 82 -6.08 -20.41 0.71
N ILE A 83 -5.42 -20.37 -0.45
CA ILE A 83 -5.88 -19.58 -1.59
C ILE A 83 -7.22 -20.11 -2.13
N GLU A 84 -7.45 -21.41 -2.11
CA GLU A 84 -8.73 -21.99 -2.53
C GLU A 84 -9.87 -21.61 -1.58
N LYS A 85 -9.63 -21.58 -0.27
CA LYS A 85 -10.59 -21.09 0.72
C LYS A 85 -10.92 -19.62 0.48
N VAL A 86 -9.88 -18.79 0.29
CA VAL A 86 -10.06 -17.36 -0.02
C VAL A 86 -10.88 -17.16 -1.29
N LYS A 87 -10.58 -17.93 -2.35
CA LYS A 87 -11.31 -17.89 -3.62
C LYS A 87 -12.77 -18.29 -3.45
N ALA A 88 -13.05 -19.36 -2.69
CA ALA A 88 -14.40 -19.82 -2.42
C ALA A 88 -15.24 -18.78 -1.62
N GLU A 89 -14.61 -18.09 -0.69
CA GLU A 89 -15.28 -17.01 0.06
C GLU A 89 -15.53 -15.77 -0.81
N LEU A 90 -14.57 -15.39 -1.65
CA LEU A 90 -14.73 -14.30 -2.60
C LEU A 90 -15.82 -14.61 -3.63
N GLN A 91 -15.91 -15.87 -4.10
CA GLN A 91 -16.95 -16.29 -5.04
C GLN A 91 -18.38 -16.15 -4.48
N LYS A 92 -18.54 -16.16 -3.14
CA LYS A 92 -19.83 -15.90 -2.49
C LYS A 92 -20.19 -14.41 -2.43
N MET A 93 -19.22 -13.52 -2.65
CA MET A 93 -19.40 -12.06 -2.58
C MET A 93 -19.68 -11.44 -3.94
N THR A 94 -19.46 -12.19 -5.04
CA THR A 94 -19.60 -11.73 -6.41
C THR A 94 -20.25 -12.81 -7.27
N ASP A 95 -21.10 -12.39 -8.20
CA ASP A 95 -21.79 -13.28 -9.15
C ASP A 95 -20.87 -13.71 -10.29
N LYS A 96 -19.72 -13.04 -10.48
CA LYS A 96 -18.77 -13.30 -11.55
C LYS A 96 -17.70 -14.29 -11.11
N LYS A 97 -17.08 -14.98 -12.08
CA LYS A 97 -15.98 -15.92 -11.82
C LYS A 97 -14.75 -15.18 -11.27
N VAL A 98 -14.31 -15.56 -10.08
CA VAL A 98 -13.15 -14.97 -9.42
C VAL A 98 -11.86 -15.69 -9.78
N ILE A 99 -10.84 -14.93 -10.16
CA ILE A 99 -9.47 -15.40 -10.36
C ILE A 99 -8.58 -14.60 -9.41
N VAL A 100 -7.78 -15.29 -8.60
CA VAL A 100 -6.86 -14.67 -7.64
C VAL A 100 -5.42 -14.95 -8.06
N ASP A 101 -4.68 -13.90 -8.36
CA ASP A 101 -3.25 -13.95 -8.65
C ASP A 101 -2.46 -13.37 -7.49
N ILE A 102 -1.35 -13.98 -7.13
CA ILE A 102 -0.46 -13.51 -6.07
C ILE A 102 0.84 -13.02 -6.70
N LYS A 103 1.22 -11.79 -6.37
CA LYS A 103 2.51 -11.21 -6.75
C LYS A 103 3.36 -10.91 -5.53
N GLU A 104 4.60 -11.33 -5.56
CA GLU A 104 5.55 -11.08 -4.48
C GLU A 104 6.11 -9.67 -4.52
N VAL A 105 6.16 -9.02 -3.36
CA VAL A 105 6.90 -7.77 -3.14
C VAL A 105 8.33 -8.10 -2.73
N LYS A 106 9.27 -8.06 -3.68
CA LYS A 106 10.68 -8.47 -3.47
C LYS A 106 11.41 -7.67 -2.37
N ARG A 107 11.03 -6.41 -2.17
CA ARG A 107 11.66 -5.50 -1.18
C ARG A 107 10.59 -4.85 -0.31
N PRO A 108 10.10 -5.53 0.73
CA PRO A 108 9.01 -5.01 1.60
C PRO A 108 9.41 -3.73 2.34
N ASP A 109 10.69 -3.55 2.71
CA ASP A 109 11.18 -2.33 3.35
C ASP A 109 11.22 -1.11 2.41
N LYS A 110 11.00 -1.28 1.11
CA LYS A 110 10.89 -0.21 0.10
C LYS A 110 9.42 0.07 -0.30
N ASP A 111 8.48 -0.58 0.34
CA ASP A 111 7.05 -0.41 0.14
C ASP A 111 6.45 0.42 1.28
N ALA A 112 5.85 1.56 0.96
CA ALA A 112 5.40 2.52 1.96
C ALA A 112 4.27 1.97 2.84
N GLN A 113 3.36 1.16 2.28
CA GLN A 113 2.25 0.57 3.02
C GLN A 113 2.74 -0.46 4.04
N LEU A 114 3.66 -1.33 3.63
CA LEU A 114 4.23 -2.35 4.52
C LEU A 114 5.08 -1.74 5.63
N VAL A 115 5.83 -0.67 5.33
CA VAL A 115 6.59 0.08 6.33
C VAL A 115 5.66 0.78 7.32
N ALA A 116 4.54 1.37 6.86
CA ALA A 116 3.56 2.00 7.74
C ALA A 116 2.91 0.98 8.68
N GLU A 117 2.52 -0.19 8.18
CA GLU A 117 1.97 -1.28 8.99
C GLU A 117 2.98 -1.85 9.98
N ASN A 118 4.24 -1.95 9.61
CA ASN A 118 5.30 -2.37 10.52
C ASN A 118 5.50 -1.38 11.67
N ILE A 119 5.45 -0.07 11.39
CA ILE A 119 5.51 0.95 12.44
C ILE A 119 4.27 0.84 13.34
N ALA A 120 3.08 0.70 12.78
CA ALA A 120 1.83 0.54 13.53
C ALA A 120 1.89 -0.66 14.46
N GLN A 121 2.31 -1.83 13.97
CA GLN A 121 2.48 -3.04 14.77
C GLN A 121 3.50 -2.88 15.91
N GLN A 122 4.60 -2.16 15.68
CA GLN A 122 5.56 -1.85 16.73
C GLN A 122 4.96 -0.95 17.82
N LEU A 123 4.10 0.01 17.44
CA LEU A 123 3.39 0.88 18.40
C LEU A 123 2.39 0.09 19.24
N GLU A 124 1.65 -0.84 18.65
CA GLU A 124 0.74 -1.77 19.33
C GLU A 124 1.50 -2.64 20.35
N ASN A 125 2.72 -3.07 19.99
CA ASN A 125 3.63 -3.80 20.87
C ASN A 125 4.34 -2.91 21.91
N ARG A 126 3.86 -1.68 22.13
CA ARG A 126 4.37 -0.71 23.12
C ARG A 126 5.83 -0.31 22.92
N ILE A 127 6.37 -0.42 21.72
CA ILE A 127 7.69 0.10 21.39
C ILE A 127 7.60 1.63 21.29
N SER A 128 8.62 2.34 21.81
CA SER A 128 8.70 3.79 21.70
C SER A 128 8.58 4.24 20.24
N PHE A 129 7.67 5.18 19.96
CA PHE A 129 7.41 5.67 18.61
C PHE A 129 8.68 6.21 17.93
N ARG A 130 9.57 6.88 18.68
CA ARG A 130 10.86 7.38 18.17
C ARG A 130 11.76 6.24 17.67
N ARG A 131 11.84 5.15 18.43
CA ARG A 131 12.63 3.97 18.08
C ARG A 131 12.00 3.25 16.88
N ALA A 132 10.70 3.06 16.86
CA ALA A 132 9.98 2.43 15.76
C ALA A 132 10.21 3.19 14.44
N MET A 133 9.99 4.52 14.44
CA MET A 133 10.19 5.36 13.26
C MET A 133 11.64 5.30 12.76
N LYS A 134 12.63 5.57 13.61
CA LYS A 134 14.05 5.58 13.22
C LYS A 134 14.53 4.21 12.72
N SER A 135 14.14 3.12 13.35
CA SER A 135 14.48 1.76 12.95
C SER A 135 13.93 1.43 11.55
N CYS A 136 12.66 1.76 11.29
CA CYS A 136 12.06 1.54 9.98
C CYS A 136 12.70 2.42 8.90
N MET A 137 12.95 3.70 9.19
CA MET A 137 13.64 4.61 8.26
C MET A 137 15.03 4.09 7.87
N SER A 138 15.83 3.67 8.84
CA SER A 138 17.16 3.12 8.58
C SER A 138 17.10 1.87 7.68
N ARG A 139 16.12 0.97 7.89
CA ARG A 139 15.93 -0.21 7.02
C ARG A 139 15.51 0.19 5.60
N THR A 140 14.59 1.16 5.48
CA THR A 140 14.14 1.68 4.19
C THR A 140 15.30 2.30 3.40
N MET A 141 16.15 3.11 4.05
CA MET A 141 17.34 3.70 3.40
C MET A 141 18.35 2.62 2.97
N LYS A 142 18.61 1.62 3.81
CA LYS A 142 19.46 0.47 3.48
C LYS A 142 18.91 -0.37 2.31
N SER A 143 17.59 -0.43 2.12
CA SER A 143 16.96 -1.13 0.99
C SER A 143 17.10 -0.39 -0.35
N GLY A 144 17.70 0.81 -0.35
CA GLY A 144 17.98 1.61 -1.53
C GLY A 144 16.88 2.61 -1.89
N ALA A 145 16.15 3.13 -0.90
CA ALA A 145 15.32 4.32 -1.08
C ALA A 145 16.20 5.58 -1.11
N LEU A 146 15.83 6.59 -1.91
CA LEU A 146 16.54 7.87 -2.00
C LEU A 146 16.10 8.86 -0.92
N GLY A 147 14.96 8.62 -0.32
CA GLY A 147 14.44 9.41 0.78
C GLY A 147 13.22 8.77 1.42
N VAL A 148 13.05 8.99 2.70
CA VAL A 148 11.92 8.51 3.50
C VAL A 148 11.45 9.59 4.46
N LYS A 149 10.14 9.72 4.59
CA LYS A 149 9.49 10.57 5.59
C LYS A 149 8.43 9.74 6.31
N THR A 150 8.48 9.76 7.61
CA THR A 150 7.48 9.12 8.47
C THR A 150 6.81 10.18 9.33
N SER A 151 5.52 10.05 9.55
CA SER A 151 4.74 10.92 10.43
C SER A 151 3.83 10.06 11.29
N VAL A 152 3.84 10.29 12.57
CA VAL A 152 2.97 9.60 13.53
C VAL A 152 2.18 10.66 14.30
N SER A 153 0.85 10.47 14.36
CA SER A 153 -0.08 11.43 14.96
C SER A 153 -1.08 10.74 15.88
N GLY A 154 -1.30 11.34 17.04
CA GLY A 154 -2.19 10.81 18.08
C GLY A 154 -1.66 11.06 19.49
N ARG A 155 -2.12 10.28 20.46
CA ARG A 155 -1.65 10.31 21.86
C ARG A 155 -0.33 9.55 22.00
N LEU A 156 0.76 10.17 21.55
CA LEU A 156 2.08 9.54 21.51
C LEU A 156 2.62 9.28 22.93
N GLY A 157 2.91 8.01 23.21
CA GLY A 157 3.39 7.58 24.53
C GLY A 157 2.34 7.69 25.65
N GLY A 158 1.05 7.77 25.31
CA GLY A 158 -0.05 7.90 26.27
C GLY A 158 -0.29 9.34 26.78
N ALA A 159 0.32 10.34 26.14
CA ALA A 159 0.08 11.75 26.51
C ALA A 159 -1.40 12.14 26.34
N ASP A 160 -1.92 12.98 27.23
CA ASP A 160 -3.32 13.42 27.18
C ASP A 160 -3.62 14.26 25.94
N MET A 161 -2.69 15.13 25.56
CA MET A 161 -2.82 15.92 24.33
C MET A 161 -2.19 15.17 23.14
N ALA A 162 -2.98 15.03 22.09
CA ALA A 162 -2.49 14.48 20.84
C ALA A 162 -1.52 15.45 20.16
N ARG A 163 -0.48 14.89 19.54
CA ARG A 163 0.48 15.66 18.74
C ARG A 163 0.92 14.86 17.53
N THR A 164 1.54 15.55 16.59
CA THR A 164 2.15 14.95 15.40
C THR A 164 3.66 15.10 15.47
N GLU A 165 4.36 13.98 15.35
CA GLU A 165 5.81 13.92 15.22
C GLU A 165 6.18 13.38 13.85
N PHE A 166 7.19 13.95 13.22
CA PHE A 166 7.68 13.47 11.93
C PHE A 166 9.20 13.45 11.88
N TYR A 167 9.72 12.49 11.16
CA TYR A 167 11.14 12.37 10.84
C TYR A 167 11.29 12.20 9.33
N SER A 168 12.37 12.76 8.77
CA SER A 168 12.70 12.61 7.36
C SER A 168 14.20 12.38 7.20
N GLU A 169 14.55 11.56 6.22
CA GLU A 169 15.93 11.26 5.83
C GLU A 169 16.01 11.19 4.29
N GLY A 170 17.05 11.81 3.72
CA GLY A 170 17.17 11.95 2.27
C GLY A 170 16.24 13.01 1.67
N THR A 171 16.04 12.94 0.35
CA THR A 171 15.27 13.92 -0.42
C THR A 171 13.88 13.36 -0.76
N ILE A 172 12.82 14.19 -0.60
CA ILE A 172 11.46 13.79 -0.95
C ILE A 172 10.77 14.94 -1.68
N PRO A 173 10.89 15.01 -3.02
CA PRO A 173 10.33 16.07 -3.83
C PRO A 173 8.84 15.84 -4.08
N LEU A 174 7.97 16.22 -3.14
CA LEU A 174 6.53 15.97 -3.22
C LEU A 174 5.86 16.70 -4.39
N GLN A 175 6.39 17.86 -4.80
CA GLN A 175 5.83 18.66 -5.90
C GLN A 175 6.20 18.12 -7.29
N THR A 176 7.31 17.37 -7.41
CA THR A 176 7.79 16.84 -8.69
C THR A 176 6.92 15.68 -9.14
N LEU A 177 6.15 15.83 -10.20
CA LEU A 177 5.21 14.80 -10.69
C LEU A 177 5.93 13.55 -11.21
N ARG A 178 7.11 13.72 -11.83
CA ARG A 178 7.93 12.62 -12.33
C ARG A 178 8.63 11.82 -11.22
N ALA A 179 8.62 12.30 -9.97
CA ALA A 179 9.18 11.59 -8.83
C ALA A 179 8.28 10.42 -8.42
N ASP A 180 8.82 9.20 -8.41
CA ASP A 180 8.12 8.01 -7.92
C ASP A 180 8.12 8.01 -6.40
N ILE A 181 7.04 8.55 -5.84
CA ILE A 181 6.79 8.58 -4.40
C ILE A 181 5.70 7.58 -4.07
N ASP A 182 6.05 6.64 -3.22
CA ASP A 182 5.14 5.69 -2.64
C ASP A 182 4.59 6.22 -1.33
N TYR A 183 3.30 5.98 -1.05
CA TYR A 183 2.61 6.48 0.12
C TYR A 183 1.87 5.35 0.82
N GLY A 184 2.07 5.24 2.13
CA GLY A 184 1.37 4.28 2.97
C GLY A 184 0.71 4.96 4.17
N PHE A 185 -0.45 4.42 4.54
CA PHE A 185 -1.19 4.83 5.72
C PHE A 185 -1.58 3.59 6.53
N ALA A 186 -1.35 3.65 7.84
CA ALA A 186 -1.77 2.62 8.77
C ALA A 186 -2.24 3.25 10.08
N GLU A 187 -3.11 2.56 10.77
CA GLU A 187 -3.57 2.91 12.11
C GLU A 187 -3.08 1.86 13.11
N ALA A 188 -2.53 2.31 14.22
CA ALA A 188 -2.15 1.47 15.35
C ALA A 188 -3.22 1.56 16.44
N ASP A 189 -3.77 0.44 16.86
CA ASP A 189 -4.73 0.37 17.95
C ASP A 189 -3.99 0.26 19.29
N THR A 190 -3.88 1.39 19.98
CA THR A 190 -3.22 1.44 21.29
C THR A 190 -4.24 1.51 22.42
N THR A 191 -3.81 1.21 23.65
CA THR A 191 -4.66 1.30 24.84
C THR A 191 -5.21 2.70 25.11
N TYR A 192 -4.57 3.74 24.55
CA TYR A 192 -4.95 5.15 24.69
C TYR A 192 -5.72 5.70 23.48
N GLY A 193 -6.05 4.85 22.51
CA GLY A 193 -6.73 5.23 21.27
C GLY A 193 -5.92 4.94 20.03
N LYS A 194 -6.46 5.33 18.87
CA LYS A 194 -5.81 5.11 17.58
C LYS A 194 -4.68 6.11 17.34
N VAL A 195 -3.58 5.61 16.82
CA VAL A 195 -2.43 6.42 16.40
C VAL A 195 -2.26 6.24 14.88
N GLY A 196 -2.39 7.33 14.14
CA GLY A 196 -2.23 7.32 12.68
C GLY A 196 -0.76 7.39 12.27
N VAL A 197 -0.36 6.50 11.36
CA VAL A 197 0.99 6.44 10.78
C VAL A 197 0.92 6.74 9.29
N LYS A 198 1.73 7.70 8.82
CA LYS A 198 1.87 8.04 7.40
C LYS A 198 3.33 7.89 7.00
N VAL A 199 3.57 7.25 5.86
CA VAL A 199 4.92 7.03 5.33
C VAL A 199 4.98 7.46 3.87
N TRP A 200 6.03 8.16 3.50
CA TRP A 200 6.38 8.54 2.13
C TRP A 200 7.76 7.99 1.82
N ILE A 201 7.89 7.26 0.72
CA ILE A 201 9.18 6.70 0.26
C ILE A 201 9.43 7.18 -1.15
N TYR A 202 10.57 7.83 -1.35
CA TYR A 202 11.02 8.27 -2.66
C TYR A 202 11.90 7.18 -3.28
N LYS A 203 11.48 6.66 -4.43
CA LYS A 203 12.13 5.56 -5.16
C LYS A 203 13.04 6.03 -6.28
N GLY A 204 12.92 7.29 -6.71
CA GLY A 204 13.64 7.89 -7.82
C GLY A 204 12.74 8.62 -8.80
N GLU A 205 13.29 9.11 -9.92
CA GLU A 205 12.51 9.77 -10.97
C GLU A 205 12.21 8.79 -12.11
N VAL A 206 11.00 8.89 -12.64
CA VAL A 206 10.56 8.17 -13.84
C VAL A 206 10.62 9.15 -15.01
N LEU A 207 11.64 9.01 -15.84
CA LEU A 207 11.78 9.79 -17.06
C LEU A 207 11.05 9.08 -18.22
N PRO A 208 10.45 9.82 -19.17
CA PRO A 208 9.90 9.23 -20.38
C PRO A 208 11.03 8.50 -21.11
N LYS A 209 10.75 7.27 -21.56
CA LYS A 209 11.68 6.56 -22.44
C LYS A 209 11.84 7.41 -23.70
N LYS A 210 13.07 7.81 -24.02
CA LYS A 210 13.36 8.40 -25.34
C LYS A 210 12.88 7.40 -26.37
N ALA A 211 11.99 7.84 -27.28
CA ALA A 211 11.72 7.07 -28.49
C ALA A 211 13.09 6.82 -29.14
N VAL A 212 13.46 5.57 -29.29
CA VAL A 212 14.61 5.21 -30.11
C VAL A 212 14.15 5.53 -31.53
N GLU A 213 14.53 6.71 -32.03
CA GLU A 213 14.42 7.01 -33.46
C GLU A 213 15.15 5.89 -34.20
N GLY A 214 14.38 5.16 -34.99
CA GLY A 214 14.90 4.06 -35.78
C GLY A 214 16.08 4.55 -36.58
N SER A 215 17.23 3.95 -36.35
CA SER A 215 18.35 4.03 -37.28
C SER A 215 17.97 3.22 -38.53
N ASP A 216 17.23 3.86 -39.44
CA ASP A 216 17.25 3.41 -40.81
C ASP A 216 18.67 3.63 -41.36
N LYS A 217 19.39 2.54 -41.48
CA LYS A 217 20.47 2.38 -42.47
C LYS A 217 20.44 0.97 -43.02
#